data_c6e667794268e6ce7fb93e4bc3f639ba
#
_entry.id   c6e667794268e6ce7fb93e4bc3f639ba
#
_cell.length_a   1.000
_cell.length_b   1.000
_cell.length_c   1.000
_cell.angle_alpha   90.00
_cell.angle_beta   90.00
_cell.angle_gamma   90.00
#
_symmetry.space_group_name_H-M   'P 1'
#
loop_
_entity.id
_entity.type
_entity.pdbx_description
1 polymer ?
#
loop_
_entity_poly.entity_id
_entity_poly.type
_entity_poly.pdbx_seq_one_letter_code
_entity_poly.pdbx_strand_id
1 'polypeptide(L)'
;MHAAIVTGVSRGLGEALAVVLLARGFAVLGVGRTASPRLKGKLYHHAACDLAQPAVLAAAVTPPLRRLAAGKPTMVTLINNAAVATPTGLVGHLDAAAIASALAINTAAPVVMADLFCRSFPDDTVERRIINVSSGAAQTAIAGTAVYSMSKAALEMLTRSIAVEYSTPRFRCISVRPGIFETGMQAHMRSRDPAEFPSVGLFRGFKENGLLKDPADVAARMVEKLVLGPIENGRTYSHTDL
;
A
#
# COMPACT_ATOMS: atom_id res chain seq x y z
N MET A 1 21.66 -5.68 -7.45
CA MET A 1 20.35 -6.34 -7.22
C MET A 1 19.37 -5.30 -6.73
N HIS A 2 18.12 -5.29 -7.24
CA HIS A 2 17.05 -4.45 -6.70
C HIS A 2 16.21 -5.25 -5.72
N ALA A 3 15.64 -4.58 -4.72
CA ALA A 3 14.78 -5.19 -3.71
C ALA A 3 13.48 -4.41 -3.54
N ALA A 4 12.40 -5.09 -3.19
CA ALA A 4 11.13 -4.47 -2.88
C ALA A 4 10.46 -5.14 -1.68
N ILE A 5 9.79 -4.35 -0.87
CA ILE A 5 8.95 -4.78 0.24
C ILE A 5 7.51 -4.36 -0.10
N VAL A 6 6.58 -5.30 -0.12
CA VAL A 6 5.17 -5.03 -0.48
C VAL A 6 4.26 -5.54 0.62
N THR A 7 3.44 -4.66 1.20
CA THR A 7 2.43 -5.06 2.18
C THR A 7 1.12 -5.47 1.50
N GLY A 8 0.45 -6.53 2.00
CA GLY A 8 -0.84 -6.98 1.47
C GLY A 8 -0.76 -7.75 0.15
N VAL A 9 0.12 -8.76 0.07
CA VAL A 9 0.43 -9.53 -1.16
C VAL A 9 -0.46 -10.74 -1.43
N SER A 10 -1.52 -10.94 -0.65
CA SER A 10 -2.36 -12.15 -0.79
C SER A 10 -3.28 -12.13 -2.02
N ARG A 11 -3.64 -10.94 -2.53
CA ARG A 11 -4.56 -10.72 -3.66
C ARG A 11 -4.51 -9.28 -4.17
N GLY A 12 -5.19 -9.02 -5.28
CA GLY A 12 -5.43 -7.68 -5.82
C GLY A 12 -4.14 -6.96 -6.21
N LEU A 13 -4.08 -5.64 -5.97
CA LEU A 13 -2.96 -4.81 -6.40
C LEU A 13 -1.62 -5.23 -5.78
N GLY A 14 -1.59 -5.61 -4.49
CA GLY A 14 -0.34 -6.02 -3.84
C GLY A 14 0.22 -7.32 -4.39
N GLU A 15 -0.62 -8.30 -4.72
CA GLU A 15 -0.22 -9.51 -5.45
C GLU A 15 0.33 -9.14 -6.83
N ALA A 16 -0.40 -8.32 -7.60
CA ALA A 16 0.00 -7.92 -8.93
C ALA A 16 1.34 -7.15 -8.93
N LEU A 17 1.53 -6.23 -7.98
CA LEU A 17 2.81 -5.52 -7.79
C LEU A 17 3.97 -6.50 -7.53
N ALA A 18 3.77 -7.47 -6.62
CA ALA A 18 4.79 -8.46 -6.29
C ALA A 18 5.13 -9.35 -7.51
N VAL A 19 4.12 -9.77 -8.30
CA VAL A 19 4.32 -10.54 -9.55
C VAL A 19 5.14 -9.74 -10.56
N VAL A 20 4.81 -8.48 -10.81
CA VAL A 20 5.53 -7.62 -11.76
C VAL A 20 6.97 -7.37 -11.30
N LEU A 21 7.18 -7.09 -10.01
CA LEU A 21 8.52 -6.87 -9.45
C LEU A 21 9.40 -8.12 -9.55
N LEU A 22 8.87 -9.30 -9.25
CA LEU A 22 9.58 -10.58 -9.43
C LEU A 22 9.96 -10.82 -10.90
N ALA A 23 9.05 -10.55 -11.83
CA ALA A 23 9.31 -10.66 -13.27
C ALA A 23 10.39 -9.69 -13.75
N ARG A 24 10.60 -8.55 -13.06
CA ARG A 24 11.68 -7.59 -13.29
C ARG A 24 12.99 -7.93 -12.54
N GLY A 25 13.07 -9.10 -11.89
CA GLY A 25 14.25 -9.57 -11.19
C GLY A 25 14.51 -8.94 -9.82
N PHE A 26 13.50 -8.29 -9.22
CA PHE A 26 13.61 -7.81 -7.84
C PHE A 26 13.58 -8.97 -6.85
N ALA A 27 14.37 -8.86 -5.77
CA ALA A 27 14.12 -9.64 -4.57
C ALA A 27 12.91 -9.02 -3.84
N VAL A 28 11.84 -9.80 -3.65
CA VAL A 28 10.58 -9.30 -3.09
C VAL A 28 10.31 -9.91 -1.71
N LEU A 29 10.11 -9.04 -0.72
CA LEU A 29 9.57 -9.38 0.59
C LEU A 29 8.08 -9.03 0.63
N GLY A 30 7.23 -10.04 0.58
CA GLY A 30 5.79 -9.87 0.83
C GLY A 30 5.51 -9.84 2.33
N VAL A 31 4.65 -8.91 2.78
CA VAL A 31 4.29 -8.75 4.20
C VAL A 31 2.78 -8.83 4.37
N GLY A 32 2.30 -9.69 5.25
CA GLY A 32 0.87 -9.86 5.55
C GLY A 32 0.54 -11.24 6.08
N ARG A 33 -0.73 -11.49 6.39
CA ARG A 33 -1.17 -12.75 7.02
C ARG A 33 -0.91 -13.98 6.14
N THR A 34 -1.12 -13.84 4.85
CA THR A 34 -0.95 -14.93 3.87
C THR A 34 -0.31 -14.39 2.59
N ALA A 35 0.45 -15.25 1.90
CA ALA A 35 0.94 -14.99 0.56
C ALA A 35 -0.02 -15.53 -0.49
N SER A 36 -0.01 -14.95 -1.69
CA SER A 36 -0.67 -15.57 -2.84
C SER A 36 0.09 -16.82 -3.28
N PRO A 37 -0.61 -17.89 -3.71
CA PRO A 37 0.01 -19.07 -4.29
C PRO A 37 0.77 -18.79 -5.60
N ARG A 38 0.52 -17.65 -6.25
CA ARG A 38 1.25 -17.19 -7.45
C ARG A 38 2.66 -16.69 -7.15
N LEU A 39 2.95 -16.31 -5.89
CA LEU A 39 4.23 -15.76 -5.47
C LEU A 39 5.16 -16.87 -5.02
N LYS A 40 6.11 -17.25 -5.87
CA LYS A 40 7.03 -18.37 -5.68
C LYS A 40 8.43 -18.03 -6.21
N GLY A 41 9.40 -18.83 -5.82
CA GLY A 41 10.76 -18.77 -6.36
C GLY A 41 11.78 -18.20 -5.38
N LYS A 42 13.07 -18.29 -5.75
CA LYS A 42 14.21 -17.94 -4.89
C LYS A 42 14.29 -16.46 -4.52
N LEU A 43 13.69 -15.59 -5.34
CA LEU A 43 13.66 -14.15 -5.11
C LEU A 43 12.48 -13.69 -4.26
N TYR A 44 11.54 -14.57 -3.92
CA TYR A 44 10.38 -14.24 -3.09
C TYR A 44 10.54 -14.77 -1.67
N HIS A 45 10.32 -13.91 -0.71
CA HIS A 45 10.20 -14.24 0.71
C HIS A 45 8.90 -13.67 1.26
N HIS A 46 8.36 -14.31 2.29
CA HIS A 46 7.13 -13.86 2.94
C HIS A 46 7.34 -13.72 4.46
N ALA A 47 6.99 -12.56 5.00
CA ALA A 47 6.86 -12.31 6.42
C ALA A 47 5.38 -12.41 6.83
N ALA A 48 5.01 -13.53 7.43
CA ALA A 48 3.65 -13.77 7.90
C ALA A 48 3.39 -12.98 9.18
N CYS A 49 2.49 -11.98 9.12
CA CYS A 49 2.09 -11.19 10.28
C CYS A 49 0.73 -10.51 10.07
N ASP A 50 0.07 -10.17 11.17
CA ASP A 50 -1.11 -9.33 11.14
C ASP A 50 -0.72 -7.84 11.28
N LEU A 51 -1.02 -7.07 10.24
CA LEU A 51 -0.75 -5.63 10.20
C LEU A 51 -1.58 -4.82 11.22
N ALA A 52 -2.65 -5.42 11.77
CA ALA A 52 -3.41 -4.82 12.87
C ALA A 52 -2.65 -4.84 14.21
N GLN A 53 -1.50 -5.54 14.27
CA GLN A 53 -0.68 -5.68 15.49
C GLN A 53 0.73 -5.10 15.27
N PRO A 54 0.94 -3.78 15.43
CA PRO A 54 2.18 -3.11 15.07
C PRO A 54 3.45 -3.69 15.76
N ALA A 55 3.36 -4.14 17.00
CA ALA A 55 4.49 -4.76 17.71
C ALA A 55 4.88 -6.12 17.08
N VAL A 56 3.89 -6.94 16.72
CA VAL A 56 4.12 -8.23 16.05
C VAL A 56 4.69 -7.99 14.64
N LEU A 57 4.19 -6.99 13.94
CA LEU A 57 4.70 -6.57 12.63
C LEU A 57 6.20 -6.27 12.70
N ALA A 58 6.64 -5.45 13.66
CA ALA A 58 8.06 -5.10 13.82
C ALA A 58 8.94 -6.34 14.03
N ALA A 59 8.51 -7.26 14.90
CA ALA A 59 9.23 -8.50 15.17
C ALA A 59 9.33 -9.41 13.95
N ALA A 60 8.24 -9.57 13.20
CA ALA A 60 8.18 -10.43 12.02
C ALA A 60 8.99 -9.90 10.83
N VAL A 61 9.05 -8.58 10.65
CA VAL A 61 9.64 -7.95 9.46
C VAL A 61 11.14 -7.64 9.65
N THR A 62 11.60 -7.37 10.86
CA THR A 62 13.02 -7.02 11.12
C THR A 62 14.02 -8.07 10.61
N PRO A 63 13.88 -9.39 10.86
CA PRO A 63 14.86 -10.36 10.38
C PRO A 63 14.95 -10.44 8.83
N PRO A 64 13.84 -10.52 8.06
CA PRO A 64 13.92 -10.52 6.61
C PRO A 64 14.43 -9.19 6.03
N LEU A 65 14.15 -8.02 6.64
CA LEU A 65 14.75 -6.75 6.22
C LEU A 65 16.26 -6.75 6.36
N ARG A 66 16.79 -7.26 7.48
CA ARG A 66 18.23 -7.41 7.69
C ARG A 66 18.87 -8.29 6.62
N ARG A 67 18.21 -9.38 6.21
CA ARG A 67 18.71 -10.24 5.12
C ARG A 67 18.73 -9.51 3.78
N LEU A 68 17.68 -8.73 3.45
CA LEU A 68 17.67 -7.91 2.25
C LEU A 68 18.79 -6.87 2.27
N ALA A 69 19.01 -6.19 3.39
CA ALA A 69 20.07 -5.21 3.54
C ALA A 69 21.48 -5.84 3.41
N ALA A 70 21.69 -7.03 3.99
CA ALA A 70 22.93 -7.78 3.84
C ALA A 70 23.25 -8.16 2.38
N GLY A 71 22.22 -8.27 1.53
CA GLY A 71 22.36 -8.46 0.07
C GLY A 71 22.86 -7.23 -0.69
N LYS A 72 23.07 -6.10 -0.02
CA LYS A 72 23.56 -4.82 -0.57
C LYS A 72 22.84 -4.43 -1.86
N PRO A 73 21.50 -4.22 -1.82
CA PRO A 73 20.76 -3.80 -2.99
C PRO A 73 21.22 -2.43 -3.44
N THR A 74 21.23 -2.18 -4.76
CA THR A 74 21.50 -0.85 -5.33
C THR A 74 20.28 0.05 -5.29
N MET A 75 19.08 -0.57 -5.27
CA MET A 75 17.79 0.09 -5.08
C MET A 75 16.92 -0.74 -4.14
N VAL A 76 16.20 -0.08 -3.26
CA VAL A 76 15.19 -0.71 -2.40
C VAL A 76 13.92 0.13 -2.37
N THR A 77 12.76 -0.52 -2.53
CA THR A 77 11.46 0.14 -2.54
C THR A 77 10.54 -0.49 -1.51
N LEU A 78 9.96 0.32 -0.62
CA LEU A 78 8.85 -0.07 0.25
C LEU A 78 7.54 0.38 -0.42
N ILE A 79 6.59 -0.55 -0.58
CA ILE A 79 5.23 -0.25 -1.07
C ILE A 79 4.23 -0.56 0.03
N ASN A 80 3.74 0.46 0.71
CA ASN A 80 2.65 0.38 1.68
C ASN A 80 1.32 0.30 0.92
N ASN A 81 0.92 -0.92 0.57
CA ASN A 81 -0.29 -1.19 -0.21
C ASN A 81 -1.44 -1.74 0.63
N ALA A 82 -1.16 -2.51 1.69
CA ALA A 82 -2.20 -3.11 2.52
C ALA A 82 -3.18 -2.07 3.06
N ALA A 83 -4.47 -2.32 2.90
CA ALA A 83 -5.52 -1.51 3.49
C ALA A 83 -6.84 -2.29 3.61
N VAL A 84 -7.69 -1.84 4.53
CA VAL A 84 -9.08 -2.26 4.67
C VAL A 84 -9.99 -1.05 4.54
N ALA A 85 -11.17 -1.24 3.94
CA ALA A 85 -12.18 -0.18 3.82
C ALA A 85 -13.24 -0.23 4.94
N THR A 86 -13.30 -1.34 5.68
CA THR A 86 -14.17 -1.49 6.86
C THR A 86 -13.56 -0.77 8.07
N PRO A 87 -14.42 -0.23 9.00
CA PRO A 87 -15.87 -0.26 8.93
C PRO A 87 -16.44 0.72 7.89
N THR A 88 -17.54 0.32 7.24
CA THR A 88 -18.35 1.16 6.37
C THR A 88 -19.68 1.49 7.07
N GLY A 89 -20.16 2.71 6.93
CA GLY A 89 -21.39 3.19 7.55
C GLY A 89 -21.27 4.64 8.02
N LEU A 90 -22.36 5.24 8.43
CA LEU A 90 -22.37 6.60 8.94
C LEU A 90 -21.73 6.68 10.33
N VAL A 91 -21.05 7.79 10.61
CA VAL A 91 -20.55 8.10 11.96
C VAL A 91 -21.73 8.15 12.93
N GLY A 92 -21.59 7.49 14.07
CA GLY A 92 -22.67 7.23 15.03
C GLY A 92 -23.15 5.77 15.03
N HIS A 93 -22.79 4.99 13.98
CA HIS A 93 -23.17 3.59 13.83
C HIS A 93 -21.95 2.67 13.62
N LEU A 94 -20.73 3.14 13.88
CA LEU A 94 -19.50 2.39 13.65
C LEU A 94 -19.05 1.66 14.93
N ASP A 95 -18.56 0.44 14.76
CA ASP A 95 -17.95 -0.35 15.84
C ASP A 95 -16.55 0.17 16.19
N ALA A 96 -16.29 0.44 17.47
CA ALA A 96 -15.02 0.99 17.94
C ALA A 96 -13.82 0.06 17.71
N ALA A 97 -13.99 -1.26 17.85
CA ALA A 97 -12.92 -2.23 17.64
C ALA A 97 -12.56 -2.30 16.14
N ALA A 98 -13.56 -2.25 15.26
CA ALA A 98 -13.35 -2.18 13.83
C ALA A 98 -12.64 -0.89 13.40
N ILE A 99 -12.98 0.27 14.00
CA ILE A 99 -12.25 1.53 13.80
C ILE A 99 -10.77 1.37 14.18
N ALA A 100 -10.50 0.89 15.40
CA ALA A 100 -9.13 0.71 15.90
C ALA A 100 -8.33 -0.22 14.99
N SER A 101 -8.89 -1.36 14.58
CA SER A 101 -8.26 -2.31 13.67
C SER A 101 -7.95 -1.69 12.30
N ALA A 102 -8.89 -0.93 11.74
CA ALA A 102 -8.68 -0.24 10.45
C ALA A 102 -7.54 0.78 10.52
N LEU A 103 -7.49 1.58 11.58
CA LEU A 103 -6.42 2.56 11.79
C LEU A 103 -5.07 1.89 12.04
N ALA A 104 -5.05 0.77 12.76
CA ALA A 104 -3.83 -0.03 12.92
C ALA A 104 -3.26 -0.49 11.57
N ILE A 105 -4.11 -1.01 10.69
CA ILE A 105 -3.70 -1.49 9.35
C ILE A 105 -3.35 -0.34 8.40
N ASN A 106 -4.23 0.67 8.31
CA ASN A 106 -4.14 1.69 7.26
C ASN A 106 -3.18 2.84 7.60
N THR A 107 -2.89 3.04 8.90
CA THR A 107 -2.08 4.18 9.39
C THR A 107 -0.88 3.73 10.20
N ALA A 108 -1.07 3.01 11.31
CA ALA A 108 0.04 2.63 12.18
C ALA A 108 1.04 1.68 11.48
N ALA A 109 0.55 0.67 10.76
CA ALA A 109 1.42 -0.27 10.05
C ALA A 109 2.32 0.42 9.00
N PRO A 110 1.82 1.32 8.12
CA PRO A 110 2.67 2.12 7.23
C PRO A 110 3.77 2.92 7.95
N VAL A 111 3.47 3.52 9.11
CA VAL A 111 4.47 4.24 9.91
C VAL A 111 5.55 3.29 10.41
N VAL A 112 5.15 2.16 11.01
CA VAL A 112 6.10 1.12 11.49
C VAL A 112 6.95 0.58 10.35
N MET A 113 6.35 0.31 9.19
CA MET A 113 7.08 -0.18 8.02
C MET A 113 8.08 0.85 7.50
N ALA A 114 7.70 2.14 7.45
CA ALA A 114 8.60 3.21 7.03
C ALA A 114 9.77 3.38 8.01
N ASP A 115 9.52 3.36 9.32
CA ASP A 115 10.54 3.43 10.35
C ASP A 115 11.54 2.24 10.28
N LEU A 116 11.04 1.02 10.16
CA LEU A 116 11.87 -0.17 9.97
C LEU A 116 12.69 -0.11 8.68
N PHE A 117 12.09 0.39 7.60
CA PHE A 117 12.75 0.56 6.31
C PHE A 117 13.91 1.57 6.42
N CYS A 118 13.68 2.75 6.97
CA CYS A 118 14.70 3.78 7.13
C CYS A 118 15.87 3.30 8.01
N ARG A 119 15.57 2.59 9.10
CA ARG A 119 16.61 1.99 9.97
C ARG A 119 17.39 0.87 9.31
N SER A 120 16.75 0.09 8.43
CA SER A 120 17.40 -1.05 7.76
C SER A 120 18.27 -0.63 6.57
N PHE A 121 17.99 0.51 5.98
CA PHE A 121 18.71 1.05 4.82
C PHE A 121 19.15 2.50 5.07
N PRO A 122 20.08 2.73 6.02
CA PRO A 122 20.51 4.09 6.38
C PRO A 122 21.47 4.73 5.37
N ASP A 123 22.09 3.92 4.49
CA ASP A 123 23.16 4.33 3.59
C ASP A 123 22.61 5.08 2.37
N ASP A 124 23.13 6.30 2.15
CA ASP A 124 22.80 7.14 1.00
C ASP A 124 23.40 6.66 -0.34
N THR A 125 24.19 5.58 -0.35
CA THR A 125 24.65 4.94 -1.59
C THR A 125 23.54 4.09 -2.24
N VAL A 126 22.53 3.69 -1.47
CA VAL A 126 21.37 2.92 -1.92
C VAL A 126 20.25 3.87 -2.35
N GLU A 127 19.68 3.66 -3.53
CA GLU A 127 18.46 4.35 -3.93
C GLU A 127 17.27 3.81 -3.12
N ARG A 128 16.59 4.68 -2.38
CA ARG A 128 15.51 4.31 -1.45
C ARG A 128 14.21 4.96 -1.84
N ARG A 129 13.17 4.17 -1.98
CA ARG A 129 11.83 4.67 -2.31
C ARG A 129 10.79 4.14 -1.33
N ILE A 130 9.91 5.03 -0.85
CA ILE A 130 8.69 4.67 -0.13
C ILE A 130 7.51 5.11 -0.99
N ILE A 131 6.64 4.17 -1.32
CA ILE A 131 5.43 4.40 -2.12
C ILE A 131 4.23 4.05 -1.25
N ASN A 132 3.47 5.05 -0.86
CA ASN A 132 2.26 4.90 -0.06
C ASN A 132 1.03 4.86 -0.98
N VAL A 133 0.34 3.72 -1.03
CA VAL A 133 -0.86 3.55 -1.86
C VAL A 133 -2.05 4.22 -1.18
N SER A 134 -2.36 5.43 -1.62
CA SER A 134 -3.49 6.25 -1.20
C SER A 134 -4.75 5.94 -2.02
N SER A 135 -5.70 6.85 -2.03
CA SER A 135 -6.98 6.74 -2.74
C SER A 135 -7.52 8.13 -3.05
N GLY A 136 -8.38 8.25 -4.05
CA GLY A 136 -9.19 9.46 -4.26
C GLY A 136 -10.03 9.85 -3.04
N ALA A 137 -10.39 8.88 -2.19
CA ALA A 137 -11.09 9.11 -0.93
C ALA A 137 -10.29 9.94 0.11
N ALA A 138 -8.97 10.12 -0.09
CA ALA A 138 -8.16 11.04 0.71
C ALA A 138 -8.50 12.52 0.47
N GLN A 139 -9.09 12.84 -0.70
CA GLN A 139 -9.46 14.21 -1.10
C GLN A 139 -10.96 14.43 -1.14
N THR A 140 -11.71 13.41 -1.52
CA THR A 140 -13.16 13.52 -1.73
C THR A 140 -13.88 12.73 -0.66
N ALA A 141 -14.73 13.42 0.10
CA ALA A 141 -15.57 12.77 1.10
C ALA A 141 -16.63 11.90 0.42
N ILE A 142 -16.71 10.64 0.84
CA ILE A 142 -17.68 9.66 0.37
C ILE A 142 -18.48 9.20 1.60
N ALA A 143 -19.79 9.38 1.61
CA ALA A 143 -20.62 9.01 2.74
C ALA A 143 -20.45 7.52 3.11
N GLY A 144 -20.26 7.24 4.39
CA GLY A 144 -20.04 5.88 4.89
C GLY A 144 -18.60 5.36 4.77
N THR A 145 -17.63 6.19 4.34
CA THR A 145 -16.21 5.80 4.27
C THR A 145 -15.30 6.64 5.17
N ALA A 146 -15.84 7.28 6.21
CA ALA A 146 -15.11 8.26 7.02
C ALA A 146 -13.75 7.74 7.54
N VAL A 147 -13.72 6.53 8.13
CA VAL A 147 -12.49 5.92 8.67
C VAL A 147 -11.46 5.65 7.57
N TYR A 148 -11.91 5.11 6.44
CA TYR A 148 -11.04 4.84 5.29
C TYR A 148 -10.47 6.15 4.71
N SER A 149 -11.33 7.13 4.42
CA SER A 149 -10.95 8.42 3.85
C SER A 149 -9.94 9.16 4.75
N MET A 150 -10.21 9.23 6.06
CA MET A 150 -9.31 9.80 7.05
C MET A 150 -7.95 9.07 7.05
N SER A 151 -7.95 7.74 7.03
CA SER A 151 -6.70 6.95 7.03
C SER A 151 -5.86 7.18 5.77
N LYS A 152 -6.49 7.38 4.61
CA LYS A 152 -5.78 7.67 3.36
C LYS A 152 -5.25 9.11 3.31
N ALA A 153 -5.97 10.07 3.89
CA ALA A 153 -5.48 11.43 4.09
C ALA A 153 -4.27 11.47 5.05
N ALA A 154 -4.33 10.71 6.14
CA ALA A 154 -3.20 10.54 7.08
C ALA A 154 -1.96 9.94 6.38
N LEU A 155 -2.15 8.97 5.48
CA LEU A 155 -1.06 8.37 4.71
C LEU A 155 -0.38 9.36 3.75
N GLU A 156 -1.14 10.29 3.16
CA GLU A 156 -0.57 11.38 2.35
C GLU A 156 0.18 12.41 3.20
N MET A 157 -0.29 12.67 4.42
CA MET A 157 0.45 13.51 5.36
C MET A 157 1.75 12.83 5.79
N LEU A 158 1.74 11.54 6.13
CA LEU A 158 2.93 10.76 6.42
C LEU A 158 3.95 10.85 5.29
N THR A 159 3.51 10.76 4.04
CA THR A 159 4.37 10.90 2.86
C THR A 159 5.11 12.24 2.86
N ARG A 160 4.39 13.33 3.09
CA ARG A 160 4.98 14.69 3.13
C ARG A 160 5.95 14.87 4.30
N SER A 161 5.60 14.33 5.47
CA SER A 161 6.46 14.38 6.66
C SER A 161 7.78 13.66 6.42
N ILE A 162 7.74 12.41 5.93
CA ILE A 162 8.95 11.64 5.61
C ILE A 162 9.78 12.35 4.52
N ALA A 163 9.15 12.97 3.52
CA ALA A 163 9.86 13.68 2.47
C ALA A 163 10.62 14.91 2.96
N VAL A 164 10.13 15.55 4.01
CA VAL A 164 10.85 16.67 4.69
C VAL A 164 11.99 16.13 5.56
N GLU A 165 11.77 15.03 6.28
CA GLU A 165 12.80 14.41 7.14
C GLU A 165 13.98 13.83 6.33
N TYR A 166 13.69 13.29 5.14
CA TYR A 166 14.68 12.64 4.26
C TYR A 166 14.73 13.35 2.89
N SER A 167 15.50 14.43 2.81
CA SER A 167 15.64 15.27 1.61
C SER A 167 16.90 14.97 0.79
N THR A 168 17.48 13.76 0.92
CA THR A 168 18.68 13.38 0.17
C THR A 168 18.38 13.05 -1.30
N PRO A 169 19.34 13.18 -2.24
CA PRO A 169 19.12 12.90 -3.65
C PRO A 169 18.68 11.45 -3.94
N ARG A 170 19.03 10.49 -3.07
CA ARG A 170 18.74 9.06 -3.24
C ARG A 170 17.57 8.55 -2.41
N PHE A 171 16.84 9.44 -1.76
CA PHE A 171 15.63 9.08 -1.01
C PHE A 171 14.40 9.75 -1.61
N ARG A 172 13.34 8.99 -1.81
CA ARG A 172 12.04 9.50 -2.26
C ARG A 172 10.92 8.83 -1.47
N CYS A 173 10.04 9.64 -0.94
CA CYS A 173 8.77 9.20 -0.36
C CYS A 173 7.64 9.85 -1.14
N ILE A 174 6.75 9.06 -1.71
CA ILE A 174 5.62 9.51 -2.52
C ILE A 174 4.33 8.82 -2.09
N SER A 175 3.19 9.40 -2.39
CA SER A 175 1.92 8.71 -2.40
C SER A 175 1.37 8.56 -3.81
N VAL A 176 0.50 7.58 -4.01
CA VAL A 176 -0.19 7.36 -5.28
C VAL A 176 -1.66 7.04 -5.06
N ARG A 177 -2.53 7.67 -5.85
CA ARG A 177 -3.96 7.37 -5.99
C ARG A 177 -4.15 6.60 -7.29
N PRO A 178 -4.11 5.25 -7.25
CA PRO A 178 -4.00 4.43 -8.46
C PRO A 178 -5.30 4.36 -9.28
N GLY A 179 -6.36 5.07 -8.85
CA GLY A 179 -7.68 5.01 -9.46
C GLY A 179 -8.55 3.89 -8.90
N ILE A 180 -9.57 3.51 -9.65
CA ILE A 180 -10.50 2.44 -9.30
C ILE A 180 -10.20 1.20 -10.15
N PHE A 181 -10.11 0.05 -9.48
CA PHE A 181 -9.78 -1.22 -10.13
C PHE A 181 -10.48 -2.39 -9.42
N GLU A 182 -10.74 -3.48 -10.15
CA GLU A 182 -11.51 -4.60 -9.61
C GLU A 182 -10.71 -5.32 -8.51
N THR A 183 -11.26 -5.35 -7.31
CA THR A 183 -10.68 -6.01 -6.13
C THR A 183 -11.76 -6.54 -5.22
N GLY A 184 -11.38 -7.40 -4.27
CA GLY A 184 -12.27 -7.82 -3.19
C GLY A 184 -12.81 -6.66 -2.34
N MET A 185 -12.07 -5.54 -2.23
CA MET A 185 -12.54 -4.32 -1.57
C MET A 185 -13.71 -3.69 -2.35
N GLN A 186 -13.58 -3.54 -3.66
CA GLN A 186 -14.65 -3.03 -4.53
C GLN A 186 -15.88 -3.95 -4.51
N ALA A 187 -15.68 -5.27 -4.58
CA ALA A 187 -16.77 -6.24 -4.47
C ALA A 187 -17.51 -6.11 -3.13
N HIS A 188 -16.76 -5.98 -2.02
CA HIS A 188 -17.32 -5.77 -0.69
C HIS A 188 -18.17 -4.48 -0.62
N MET A 189 -17.67 -3.34 -1.15
CA MET A 189 -18.42 -2.08 -1.16
C MET A 189 -19.73 -2.20 -1.93
N ARG A 190 -19.74 -2.92 -3.06
CA ARG A 190 -20.94 -3.14 -3.88
C ARG A 190 -21.97 -4.07 -3.24
N SER A 191 -21.54 -4.96 -2.34
CA SER A 191 -22.41 -5.92 -1.66
C SER A 191 -23.09 -5.37 -0.40
N ARG A 192 -22.75 -4.15 0.03
CA ARG A 192 -23.31 -3.57 1.24
C ARG A 192 -24.79 -3.22 1.07
N ASP A 193 -25.52 -3.22 2.19
CA ASP A 193 -26.89 -2.76 2.23
C ASP A 193 -26.94 -1.23 2.03
N PRO A 194 -27.76 -0.69 1.11
CA PRO A 194 -27.93 0.76 0.94
C PRO A 194 -28.38 1.49 2.22
N ALA A 195 -29.11 0.84 3.10
CA ALA A 195 -29.53 1.41 4.38
C ALA A 195 -28.35 1.64 5.33
N GLU A 196 -27.32 0.81 5.29
CA GLU A 196 -26.13 0.91 6.13
C GLU A 196 -24.99 1.69 5.44
N PHE A 197 -24.92 1.62 4.11
CA PHE A 197 -23.86 2.24 3.32
C PHE A 197 -24.47 3.08 2.17
N PRO A 198 -24.76 4.37 2.40
CA PRO A 198 -25.46 5.22 1.42
C PRO A 198 -24.77 5.32 0.05
N SER A 199 -23.44 5.18 0.00
CA SER A 199 -22.66 5.28 -1.23
C SER A 199 -22.58 3.99 -2.05
N VAL A 200 -23.31 2.93 -1.72
CA VAL A 200 -23.27 1.66 -2.46
C VAL A 200 -23.56 1.84 -3.96
N GLY A 201 -24.48 2.75 -4.31
CA GLY A 201 -24.82 3.08 -5.71
C GLY A 201 -23.64 3.60 -6.52
N LEU A 202 -22.79 4.43 -5.91
CA LEU A 202 -21.56 4.91 -6.53
C LEU A 202 -20.63 3.75 -6.93
N PHE A 203 -20.44 2.78 -6.03
CA PHE A 203 -19.56 1.61 -6.28
C PHE A 203 -20.15 0.63 -7.29
N ARG A 204 -21.48 0.47 -7.33
CA ARG A 204 -22.18 -0.28 -8.39
C ARG A 204 -22.00 0.39 -9.74
N GLY A 205 -22.20 1.70 -9.81
CA GLY A 205 -22.01 2.49 -11.02
C GLY A 205 -20.59 2.40 -11.60
N PHE A 206 -19.54 2.31 -10.77
CA PHE A 206 -18.18 2.09 -11.28
C PHE A 206 -18.05 0.79 -12.09
N LYS A 207 -18.73 -0.27 -11.67
CA LYS A 207 -18.72 -1.56 -12.36
C LYS A 207 -19.61 -1.52 -13.62
N GLU A 208 -20.82 -1.01 -13.49
CA GLU A 208 -21.82 -0.93 -14.56
C GLU A 208 -21.31 -0.09 -15.75
N ASN A 209 -20.57 0.97 -15.47
CA ASN A 209 -19.98 1.84 -16.48
C ASN A 209 -18.58 1.38 -16.97
N GLY A 210 -18.10 0.19 -16.57
CA GLY A 210 -16.83 -0.35 -17.03
C GLY A 210 -15.58 0.43 -16.59
N LEU A 211 -15.67 1.17 -15.46
CA LEU A 211 -14.59 2.05 -14.99
C LEU A 211 -13.51 1.31 -14.17
N LEU A 212 -13.74 0.04 -13.85
CA LEU A 212 -12.82 -0.76 -13.04
C LEU A 212 -11.69 -1.30 -13.91
N LYS A 213 -10.46 -0.85 -13.67
CA LYS A 213 -9.25 -1.34 -14.37
C LYS A 213 -8.82 -2.72 -13.84
N ASP A 214 -8.00 -3.42 -14.61
CA ASP A 214 -7.32 -4.64 -14.15
C ASP A 214 -6.20 -4.25 -13.16
N PRO A 215 -6.13 -4.87 -11.97
CA PRO A 215 -5.02 -4.67 -11.04
C PRO A 215 -3.64 -4.96 -11.64
N ALA A 216 -3.52 -5.87 -12.60
CA ALA A 216 -2.26 -6.19 -13.26
C ALA A 216 -1.75 -5.02 -14.11
N ASP A 217 -2.63 -4.36 -14.85
CA ASP A 217 -2.29 -3.17 -15.67
C ASP A 217 -1.88 -2.00 -14.78
N VAL A 218 -2.62 -1.78 -13.68
CA VAL A 218 -2.28 -0.74 -12.70
C VAL A 218 -0.91 -1.02 -12.07
N ALA A 219 -0.64 -2.27 -11.67
CA ALA A 219 0.63 -2.66 -11.08
C ALA A 219 1.80 -2.47 -12.07
N ALA A 220 1.64 -2.87 -13.32
CA ALA A 220 2.66 -2.70 -14.35
C ALA A 220 3.02 -1.22 -14.54
N ARG A 221 2.03 -0.34 -14.64
CA ARG A 221 2.23 1.11 -14.75
C ARG A 221 2.88 1.71 -13.50
N MET A 222 2.43 1.31 -12.31
CA MET A 222 3.05 1.77 -11.05
C MET A 222 4.51 1.36 -10.97
N VAL A 223 4.87 0.14 -11.33
CA VAL A 223 6.27 -0.31 -11.33
C VAL A 223 7.08 0.48 -12.33
N GLU A 224 6.59 0.64 -13.56
CA GLU A 224 7.30 1.39 -14.61
C GLU A 224 7.50 2.86 -14.24
N LYS A 225 6.45 3.53 -13.79
CA LYS A 225 6.47 4.99 -13.56
C LYS A 225 7.01 5.38 -12.19
N LEU A 226 6.71 4.63 -11.14
CA LEU A 226 6.98 5.05 -9.76
C LEU A 226 8.12 4.27 -9.10
N VAL A 227 8.35 3.01 -9.48
CA VAL A 227 9.48 2.23 -8.96
C VAL A 227 10.72 2.43 -9.82
N LEU A 228 10.60 2.42 -11.16
CA LEU A 228 11.73 2.50 -12.09
C LEU A 228 11.91 3.90 -12.69
N GLY A 229 10.83 4.66 -12.85
CA GLY A 229 10.85 5.99 -13.43
C GLY A 229 11.31 7.10 -12.47
N PRO A 230 11.48 8.32 -12.98
CA PRO A 230 11.79 9.49 -12.16
C PRO A 230 10.56 9.90 -11.33
N ILE A 231 10.78 10.22 -10.05
CA ILE A 231 9.75 10.68 -9.13
C ILE A 231 10.23 11.85 -8.28
N GLU A 232 9.28 12.72 -7.91
CA GLU A 232 9.53 13.90 -7.06
C GLU A 232 9.21 13.56 -5.60
N ASN A 233 10.13 13.89 -4.68
CA ASN A 233 9.95 13.64 -3.25
C ASN A 233 8.76 14.44 -2.69
N GLY A 234 7.92 13.80 -1.89
CA GLY A 234 6.74 14.41 -1.26
C GLY A 234 5.50 14.52 -2.15
N ARG A 235 5.61 14.21 -3.46
CA ARG A 235 4.49 14.32 -4.40
C ARG A 235 3.45 13.21 -4.21
N THR A 236 2.18 13.56 -4.43
CA THR A 236 1.08 12.61 -4.60
C THR A 236 0.77 12.46 -6.09
N TYR A 237 0.98 11.28 -6.62
CA TYR A 237 0.66 10.91 -8.00
C TYR A 237 -0.77 10.41 -8.10
N SER A 238 -1.41 10.63 -9.25
CA SER A 238 -2.74 10.11 -9.55
C SER A 238 -2.70 9.04 -10.65
N HIS A 239 -3.83 8.39 -10.90
CA HIS A 239 -3.95 7.43 -11.99
C HIS A 239 -3.73 8.04 -13.39
N THR A 240 -3.77 9.37 -13.52
CA THR A 240 -3.47 10.09 -14.76
C THR A 240 -1.97 10.31 -14.96
N ASP A 241 -1.18 10.20 -13.92
CA ASP A 241 0.30 10.27 -13.97
C ASP A 241 0.93 8.90 -14.30
N LEU A 242 0.12 7.81 -14.29
CA LEU A 242 0.55 6.42 -14.53
C LEU A 242 0.48 6.02 -16.05
#